data_17d0d9cec668507551d0af0af637ae9d
#
_entry.id   17d0d9cec668507551d0af0af637ae9d
#
_cell.length_a   1.000
_cell.length_b   1.000
_cell.length_c   1.000
_cell.angle_alpha   90.00
_cell.angle_beta   90.00
_cell.angle_gamma   90.00
#
_symmetry.space_group_name_H-M   'P 1'
#
loop_
_entity.id
_entity.type
_entity.pdbx_description
1 polymer ?
#
loop_
_entity_poly.entity_id
_entity_poly.type
_entity_poly.pdbx_seq_one_letter_code
_entity_poly.pdbx_strand_id
1 'polypeptide(L)'
;MSAKLRYDYLTRQRSQFLQEAVDATKLTLPYLIRGHEEDSGGMKNLLTPWQSVGAKGVVTLASKLMLALLPPQTSFFKLQVDDSQLGEDFGPDVKSELDLSFAKIERTILEAIAASDDRVVVHQALQHLVVGGNALIFMGKAGLKLFPLNRYVVERDGNGNVVEIVTREKINKKLIANLIPPDIGGKETSANEEGYGNSEKEECDIYTHVRRENNRYIWHQEVYGNILPKSISKAPVDITPWLPLRFNTVDGEPYGRGRVGQFIGDLKSLEALSQAIVEGSAAAAKV
;
A
#
# COMPACT_ATOMS: atom_id res chain seq x y z
N MET A 1 23.43 -8.20 2.28
CA MET A 1 22.31 -9.09 2.63
C MET A 1 21.29 -8.97 1.49
N SER A 2 20.76 -10.08 0.92
CA SER A 2 19.81 -9.97 -0.18
C SER A 2 18.47 -9.40 0.30
N ALA A 3 17.74 -8.73 -0.59
CA ALA A 3 16.43 -8.16 -0.29
C ALA A 3 15.43 -9.22 0.21
N LYS A 4 15.47 -10.44 -0.36
CA LYS A 4 14.65 -11.57 0.09
C LYS A 4 14.91 -11.93 1.55
N LEU A 5 16.16 -12.13 1.96
CA LEU A 5 16.50 -12.47 3.34
C LEU A 5 16.08 -11.36 4.31
N ARG A 6 16.21 -10.12 3.89
CA ARG A 6 15.78 -8.98 4.70
C ARG A 6 14.26 -8.91 4.81
N TYR A 7 13.54 -9.15 3.71
CA TYR A 7 12.08 -9.27 3.71
C TYR A 7 11.59 -10.34 4.68
N ASP A 8 12.19 -11.53 4.62
CA ASP A 8 11.81 -12.67 5.47
C ASP A 8 12.05 -12.38 6.96
N TYR A 9 13.16 -11.69 7.27
CA TYR A 9 13.45 -11.25 8.65
C TYR A 9 12.40 -10.28 9.17
N LEU A 10 12.11 -9.19 8.43
CA LEU A 10 11.14 -8.17 8.83
C LEU A 10 9.68 -8.69 8.80
N THR A 11 9.40 -9.71 8.00
CA THR A 11 8.08 -10.35 7.97
C THR A 11 7.70 -10.95 9.32
N ARG A 12 8.67 -11.46 10.07
CA ARG A 12 8.41 -11.99 11.43
C ARG A 12 7.96 -10.88 12.38
N GLN A 13 8.54 -9.70 12.30
CA GLN A 13 8.14 -8.53 13.10
C GLN A 13 6.75 -8.01 12.71
N ARG A 14 6.41 -8.08 11.42
CA ARG A 14 5.12 -7.66 10.89
C ARG A 14 3.99 -8.65 11.21
N SER A 15 4.29 -9.91 11.52
CA SER A 15 3.32 -11.03 11.54
C SER A 15 2.08 -10.76 12.39
N GLN A 16 2.24 -10.20 13.59
CA GLN A 16 1.13 -9.86 14.47
C GLN A 16 0.22 -8.79 13.88
N PHE A 17 0.79 -7.71 13.33
CA PHE A 17 0.03 -6.61 12.70
C PHE A 17 -0.71 -7.10 11.46
N LEU A 18 -0.09 -7.99 10.68
CA LEU A 18 -0.74 -8.60 9.53
C LEU A 18 -1.92 -9.48 9.95
N GLN A 19 -1.77 -10.29 11.00
CA GLN A 19 -2.85 -11.14 11.49
C GLN A 19 -4.04 -10.30 11.98
N GLU A 20 -3.80 -9.24 12.76
CA GLU A 20 -4.84 -8.30 13.20
C GLU A 20 -5.56 -7.66 11.98
N ALA A 21 -4.81 -7.26 10.96
CA ALA A 21 -5.38 -6.70 9.74
C ALA A 21 -6.21 -7.72 8.94
N VAL A 22 -5.76 -8.96 8.83
CA VAL A 22 -6.51 -10.05 8.18
C VAL A 22 -7.80 -10.35 8.93
N ASP A 23 -7.78 -10.39 10.25
CA ASP A 23 -8.98 -10.63 11.04
C ASP A 23 -9.99 -9.47 10.94
N ALA A 24 -9.49 -8.23 10.87
CA ALA A 24 -10.33 -7.06 10.60
C ALA A 24 -10.96 -7.11 9.19
N THR A 25 -10.20 -7.56 8.17
CA THR A 25 -10.73 -7.69 6.80
C THR A 25 -11.82 -8.74 6.69
N LYS A 26 -11.71 -9.88 7.39
CA LYS A 26 -12.73 -10.94 7.39
C LYS A 26 -14.10 -10.44 7.84
N LEU A 27 -14.15 -9.48 8.76
CA LEU A 27 -15.38 -8.91 9.30
C LEU A 27 -15.85 -7.63 8.56
N THR A 28 -15.09 -7.16 7.57
CA THR A 28 -15.38 -5.93 6.83
C THR A 28 -15.35 -6.16 5.31
N LEU A 29 -14.16 -6.03 4.70
CA LEU A 29 -13.93 -6.17 3.27
C LEU A 29 -12.90 -7.29 3.01
N PRO A 30 -13.33 -8.56 2.90
CA PRO A 30 -12.44 -9.73 2.85
C PRO A 30 -11.43 -9.72 1.69
N TYR A 31 -11.68 -8.92 0.66
CA TYR A 31 -10.80 -8.82 -0.51
C TYR A 31 -9.58 -7.88 -0.31
N LEU A 32 -9.55 -7.05 0.75
CA LEU A 32 -8.50 -6.03 0.92
C LEU A 32 -7.13 -6.63 1.25
N ILE A 33 -7.05 -7.47 2.28
CA ILE A 33 -5.79 -8.06 2.74
C ILE A 33 -5.99 -9.55 2.88
N ARG A 34 -5.16 -10.32 2.17
CA ARG A 34 -5.14 -11.79 2.23
C ARG A 34 -4.02 -12.27 3.12
N GLY A 35 -4.21 -13.42 3.76
CA GLY A 35 -3.17 -14.08 4.55
C GLY A 35 -2.00 -14.57 3.69
N HIS A 36 -0.89 -14.95 4.31
CA HIS A 36 0.33 -15.36 3.61
C HIS A 36 0.14 -16.58 2.68
N GLU A 37 -0.73 -17.51 3.04
CA GLU A 37 -0.96 -18.75 2.29
C GLU A 37 -1.82 -18.52 1.02
N GLU A 38 -2.46 -17.36 0.90
CA GLU A 38 -3.43 -17.07 -0.15
C GLU A 38 -2.87 -16.19 -1.28
N ASP A 39 -1.57 -15.96 -1.29
CA ASP A 39 -0.90 -15.09 -2.29
C ASP A 39 -0.66 -15.79 -3.65
N SER A 40 -1.09 -17.05 -3.79
CA SER A 40 -1.11 -17.77 -5.06
C SER A 40 -2.28 -17.26 -5.91
N GLY A 41 -1.98 -16.69 -7.05
CA GLY A 41 -2.83 -15.91 -7.97
C GLY A 41 -4.14 -16.52 -8.50
N GLY A 42 -4.84 -17.35 -7.74
CA GLY A 42 -6.15 -17.89 -8.07
C GLY A 42 -7.31 -17.10 -7.45
N MET A 43 -8.44 -17.04 -8.14
CA MET A 43 -9.70 -16.56 -7.59
C MET A 43 -10.16 -17.54 -6.51
N LYS A 44 -10.01 -17.16 -5.23
CA LYS A 44 -10.52 -17.96 -4.11
C LYS A 44 -11.87 -17.44 -3.67
N ASN A 45 -12.74 -18.35 -3.26
CA ASN A 45 -14.01 -18.01 -2.62
C ASN A 45 -13.71 -17.29 -1.30
N LEU A 46 -13.96 -15.98 -1.29
CA LEU A 46 -13.86 -15.19 -0.08
C LEU A 46 -15.12 -15.42 0.77
N LEU A 47 -14.93 -15.71 2.05
CA LEU A 47 -16.04 -15.80 2.99
C LEU A 47 -16.71 -14.43 3.10
N THR A 48 -17.99 -14.36 2.78
CA THR A 48 -18.78 -13.14 2.97
C THR A 48 -19.28 -13.09 4.40
N PRO A 49 -19.06 -11.99 5.14
CA PRO A 49 -19.60 -11.84 6.49
C PRO A 49 -21.14 -11.91 6.51
N TRP A 50 -21.70 -12.45 7.58
CA TRP A 50 -23.15 -12.50 7.82
C TRP A 50 -23.76 -11.11 8.11
N GLN A 51 -22.93 -10.16 8.54
CA GLN A 51 -23.31 -8.76 8.78
C GLN A 51 -22.68 -7.83 7.74
N SER A 52 -23.34 -6.74 7.41
CA SER A 52 -22.85 -5.74 6.45
C SER A 52 -22.39 -4.42 7.10
N VAL A 53 -22.52 -4.31 8.43
CA VAL A 53 -22.23 -3.07 9.19
C VAL A 53 -20.76 -2.70 9.07
N GLY A 54 -19.87 -3.69 9.21
CA GLY A 54 -18.42 -3.50 9.08
C GLY A 54 -18.04 -2.97 7.70
N ALA A 55 -18.55 -3.59 6.64
CA ALA A 55 -18.28 -3.16 5.26
C ALA A 55 -18.79 -1.74 4.99
N LYS A 56 -20.05 -1.46 5.36
CA LYS A 56 -20.67 -0.12 5.21
C LYS A 56 -19.88 0.94 5.98
N GLY A 57 -19.46 0.65 7.20
CA GLY A 57 -18.65 1.55 8.03
C GLY A 57 -17.34 1.92 7.36
N VAL A 58 -16.60 0.94 6.87
CA VAL A 58 -15.30 1.15 6.18
C VAL A 58 -15.49 1.97 4.91
N VAL A 59 -16.43 1.59 4.03
CA VAL A 59 -16.67 2.29 2.77
C VAL A 59 -17.10 3.74 3.02
N THR A 60 -18.02 3.96 3.97
CA THR A 60 -18.51 5.31 4.31
C THR A 60 -17.38 6.18 4.86
N LEU A 61 -16.58 5.64 5.78
CA LEU A 61 -15.48 6.41 6.38
C LEU A 61 -14.39 6.72 5.34
N ALA A 62 -13.98 5.74 4.54
CA ALA A 62 -12.99 5.95 3.48
C ALA A 62 -13.46 7.00 2.46
N SER A 63 -14.75 6.97 2.06
CA SER A 63 -15.34 7.95 1.15
C SER A 63 -15.38 9.35 1.76
N LYS A 64 -15.73 9.48 3.03
CA LYS A 64 -15.72 10.79 3.73
C LYS A 64 -14.29 11.34 3.85
N LEU A 65 -13.32 10.49 4.20
CA LEU A 65 -11.90 10.88 4.24
C LEU A 65 -11.41 11.31 2.86
N MET A 66 -11.80 10.60 1.80
CA MET A 66 -11.44 10.95 0.44
C MET A 66 -11.98 12.33 0.03
N LEU A 67 -13.23 12.63 0.36
CA LEU A 67 -13.83 13.94 0.08
C LEU A 67 -13.18 15.06 0.90
N ALA A 68 -12.75 14.78 2.11
CA ALA A 68 -12.09 15.76 2.97
C ALA A 68 -10.64 16.04 2.52
N LEU A 69 -9.89 15.00 2.09
CA LEU A 69 -8.48 15.13 1.71
C LEU A 69 -8.31 15.61 0.25
N LEU A 70 -9.13 15.10 -0.66
CA LEU A 70 -9.05 15.39 -2.08
C LEU A 70 -10.44 15.80 -2.62
N PRO A 71 -10.95 16.97 -2.26
CA PRO A 71 -12.24 17.44 -2.75
C PRO A 71 -12.22 17.55 -4.28
N PRO A 72 -13.32 17.14 -4.98
CA PRO A 72 -13.30 17.08 -6.44
C PRO A 72 -13.38 18.42 -7.14
N GLN A 73 -13.88 19.46 -6.46
CA GLN A 73 -14.19 20.76 -7.07
C GLN A 73 -13.39 21.94 -6.53
N THR A 74 -12.62 21.71 -5.45
CA THR A 74 -11.83 22.77 -4.80
C THR A 74 -10.38 22.36 -4.71
N SER A 75 -9.47 23.33 -4.77
CA SER A 75 -8.06 23.07 -4.52
C SER A 75 -7.86 22.65 -3.06
N PHE A 76 -7.13 21.56 -2.84
CA PHE A 76 -6.75 21.07 -1.52
C PHE A 76 -5.33 21.54 -1.12
N PHE A 77 -4.64 22.26 -1.99
CA PHE A 77 -3.35 22.88 -1.75
C PHE A 77 -3.28 24.26 -2.41
N LYS A 78 -2.38 25.10 -1.93
CA LYS A 78 -2.10 26.41 -2.48
C LYS A 78 -0.59 26.61 -2.57
N LEU A 79 -0.11 27.07 -3.71
CA LEU A 79 1.28 27.46 -3.90
C LEU A 79 1.45 28.92 -3.47
N GLN A 80 2.45 29.17 -2.62
CA GLN A 80 2.79 30.51 -2.15
C GLN A 80 4.31 30.62 -2.06
N VAL A 81 4.83 31.80 -2.31
CA VAL A 81 6.21 32.14 -2.00
C VAL A 81 6.23 32.76 -0.62
N ASP A 82 7.21 32.40 0.19
CA ASP A 82 7.44 33.04 1.48
C ASP A 82 7.87 34.48 1.25
N ASP A 83 7.14 35.43 1.85
CA ASP A 83 7.42 36.87 1.73
C ASP A 83 8.86 37.21 2.18
N SER A 84 9.47 36.38 3.02
CA SER A 84 10.87 36.52 3.44
C SER A 84 11.89 36.24 2.33
N GLN A 85 11.48 35.49 1.27
CA GLN A 85 12.34 35.17 0.13
C GLN A 85 12.15 36.18 -1.02
N LEU A 86 11.06 36.91 -1.01
CA LEU A 86 10.85 38.06 -1.89
C LEU A 86 11.52 39.26 -1.22
N GLY A 87 12.70 39.63 -1.71
CA GLY A 87 13.38 40.86 -1.24
C GLY A 87 12.48 42.10 -1.36
N GLU A 88 12.78 43.16 -0.64
CA GLU A 88 12.02 44.43 -0.63
C GLU A 88 11.86 45.11 -2.01
N ASP A 89 12.60 44.64 -3.01
CA ASP A 89 12.58 45.18 -4.40
C ASP A 89 11.43 44.67 -5.27
N PHE A 90 10.60 43.72 -4.79
CA PHE A 90 9.47 43.20 -5.56
C PHE A 90 8.20 44.04 -5.32
N GLY A 91 7.84 44.84 -6.31
CA GLY A 91 6.60 45.61 -6.28
C GLY A 91 5.33 44.77 -6.26
N PRO A 92 4.18 45.35 -5.86
CA PRO A 92 2.89 44.66 -5.77
C PRO A 92 2.44 44.04 -7.11
N ASP A 93 2.85 44.58 -8.22
CA ASP A 93 2.53 44.04 -9.55
C ASP A 93 3.19 42.70 -9.82
N VAL A 94 4.45 42.51 -9.41
CA VAL A 94 5.19 41.27 -9.55
C VAL A 94 4.59 40.16 -8.67
N LYS A 95 4.14 40.54 -7.47
CA LYS A 95 3.46 39.58 -6.56
C LYS A 95 2.15 39.09 -7.15
N SER A 96 1.35 39.98 -7.74
CA SER A 96 0.11 39.64 -8.44
C SER A 96 0.34 38.72 -9.65
N GLU A 97 1.39 38.94 -10.41
CA GLU A 97 1.74 38.15 -11.58
C GLU A 97 2.22 36.72 -11.16
N LEU A 98 2.98 36.63 -10.06
CA LEU A 98 3.37 35.36 -9.44
C LEU A 98 2.17 34.57 -8.96
N ASP A 99 1.22 35.20 -8.24
CA ASP A 99 0.01 34.53 -7.75
C ASP A 99 -0.84 34.03 -8.92
N LEU A 100 -0.96 34.75 -10.00
CA LEU A 100 -1.65 34.29 -11.22
C LEU A 100 -0.93 33.08 -11.86
N SER A 101 0.39 33.10 -11.85
CA SER A 101 1.20 31.98 -12.37
C SER A 101 1.03 30.72 -11.51
N PHE A 102 1.06 30.87 -10.20
CA PHE A 102 0.80 29.76 -9.27
C PHE A 102 -0.60 29.19 -9.41
N ALA A 103 -1.62 30.04 -9.53
CA ALA A 103 -2.98 29.61 -9.76
C ALA A 103 -3.12 28.78 -11.05
N LYS A 104 -2.39 29.12 -12.12
CA LYS A 104 -2.34 28.32 -13.35
C LYS A 104 -1.68 26.96 -13.12
N ILE A 105 -0.57 26.91 -12.36
CA ILE A 105 0.13 25.66 -12.03
C ILE A 105 -0.77 24.77 -11.16
N GLU A 106 -1.39 25.34 -10.12
CA GLU A 106 -2.35 24.61 -9.25
C GLU A 106 -3.46 23.96 -10.09
N ARG A 107 -4.05 24.73 -11.00
CA ARG A 107 -5.10 24.24 -11.89
C ARG A 107 -4.60 23.09 -12.77
N THR A 108 -3.43 23.24 -13.38
CA THR A 108 -2.83 22.17 -14.22
C THR A 108 -2.59 20.90 -13.43
N ILE A 109 -2.10 21.01 -12.20
CA ILE A 109 -1.88 19.86 -11.31
C ILE A 109 -3.23 19.19 -10.97
N LEU A 110 -4.26 19.97 -10.62
CA LEU A 110 -5.59 19.44 -10.32
C LEU A 110 -6.23 18.74 -11.52
N GLU A 111 -6.08 19.29 -12.71
CA GLU A 111 -6.53 18.67 -13.97
C GLU A 111 -5.78 17.37 -14.25
N ALA A 112 -4.47 17.31 -14.02
CA ALA A 112 -3.68 16.09 -14.15
C ALA A 112 -4.11 15.00 -13.15
N ILE A 113 -4.35 15.35 -11.89
CA ILE A 113 -4.86 14.42 -10.85
C ILE A 113 -6.27 13.94 -11.21
N ALA A 114 -7.12 14.81 -11.75
CA ALA A 114 -8.47 14.45 -12.17
C ALA A 114 -8.49 13.50 -13.37
N ALA A 115 -7.49 13.61 -14.26
CA ALA A 115 -7.35 12.75 -15.44
C ALA A 115 -6.67 11.40 -15.12
N SER A 116 -6.02 11.27 -13.96
CA SER A 116 -5.34 10.04 -13.54
C SER A 116 -6.24 9.13 -12.69
N ASP A 117 -5.84 7.86 -12.56
CA ASP A 117 -6.48 6.90 -11.65
C ASP A 117 -6.03 7.07 -10.18
N ASP A 118 -5.23 8.09 -9.88
CA ASP A 118 -4.63 8.30 -8.55
C ASP A 118 -5.68 8.43 -7.44
N ARG A 119 -6.82 9.04 -7.75
CA ARG A 119 -7.95 9.15 -6.79
C ARG A 119 -8.49 7.79 -6.37
N VAL A 120 -8.54 6.83 -7.29
CA VAL A 120 -8.97 5.45 -7.01
C VAL A 120 -7.96 4.78 -6.10
N VAL A 121 -6.67 4.92 -6.39
CA VAL A 121 -5.57 4.37 -5.59
C VAL A 121 -5.57 4.95 -4.17
N VAL A 122 -5.76 6.26 -4.02
CA VAL A 122 -5.88 6.92 -2.70
C VAL A 122 -7.10 6.41 -1.94
N HIS A 123 -8.26 6.26 -2.58
CA HIS A 123 -9.45 5.71 -1.93
C HIS A 123 -9.20 4.28 -1.43
N GLN A 124 -8.56 3.42 -2.23
CA GLN A 124 -8.16 2.08 -1.81
C GLN A 124 -7.18 2.12 -0.64
N ALA A 125 -6.19 3.02 -0.67
CA ALA A 125 -5.24 3.21 0.43
C ALA A 125 -5.95 3.62 1.73
N LEU A 126 -6.97 4.49 1.66
CA LEU A 126 -7.78 4.87 2.81
C LEU A 126 -8.57 3.68 3.38
N GLN A 127 -9.11 2.78 2.54
CA GLN A 127 -9.73 1.55 3.02
C GLN A 127 -8.72 0.66 3.76
N HIS A 128 -7.50 0.48 3.23
CA HIS A 128 -6.42 -0.26 3.91
C HIS A 128 -6.03 0.38 5.24
N LEU A 129 -5.94 1.71 5.30
CA LEU A 129 -5.63 2.45 6.51
C LEU A 129 -6.73 2.31 7.58
N VAL A 130 -8.00 2.41 7.19
CA VAL A 130 -9.13 2.25 8.12
C VAL A 130 -9.19 0.84 8.68
N VAL A 131 -8.98 -0.18 7.84
CA VAL A 131 -9.09 -1.59 8.25
C VAL A 131 -7.84 -2.07 8.96
N GLY A 132 -6.69 -2.02 8.29
CA GLY A 132 -5.43 -2.61 8.76
C GLY A 132 -4.44 -1.61 9.34
N GLY A 133 -4.75 -0.31 9.30
CA GLY A 133 -3.91 0.75 9.85
C GLY A 133 -2.66 1.09 9.02
N ASN A 134 -2.42 0.39 7.92
CA ASN A 134 -1.17 0.49 7.17
C ASN A 134 -1.41 0.41 5.66
N ALA A 135 -0.73 1.27 4.91
CA ALA A 135 -0.69 1.24 3.45
C ALA A 135 0.65 1.82 2.98
N LEU A 136 1.25 1.22 1.96
CA LEU A 136 2.41 1.80 1.30
C LEU A 136 1.99 2.30 -0.09
N ILE A 137 2.26 3.57 -0.36
CA ILE A 137 2.05 4.17 -1.68
C ILE A 137 3.42 4.44 -2.30
N PHE A 138 3.57 4.07 -3.55
CA PHE A 138 4.70 4.45 -4.39
C PHE A 138 4.23 5.42 -5.46
N MET A 139 4.87 6.59 -5.55
CA MET A 139 4.64 7.59 -6.58
C MET A 139 5.56 7.34 -7.77
N GLY A 140 5.06 6.61 -8.75
CA GLY A 140 5.79 6.31 -9.98
C GLY A 140 5.49 7.30 -11.09
N LYS A 141 6.24 7.20 -12.20
CA LYS A 141 5.99 8.00 -13.41
C LYS A 141 4.63 7.70 -14.06
N ALA A 142 4.12 6.49 -13.85
CA ALA A 142 2.82 6.05 -14.40
C ALA A 142 1.64 6.32 -13.46
N GLY A 143 1.85 7.02 -12.34
CA GLY A 143 0.86 7.28 -11.30
C GLY A 143 1.16 6.58 -9.98
N LEU A 144 0.20 6.61 -9.07
CA LEU A 144 0.29 6.01 -7.75
C LEU A 144 0.12 4.49 -7.81
N LYS A 145 0.91 3.79 -7.01
CA LYS A 145 0.79 2.34 -6.82
C LYS A 145 0.64 2.01 -5.35
N LEU A 146 -0.39 1.26 -5.01
CA LEU A 146 -0.67 0.80 -3.66
C LEU A 146 -0.06 -0.58 -3.41
N PHE A 147 0.62 -0.72 -2.28
CA PHE A 147 1.05 -2.00 -1.73
C PHE A 147 0.27 -2.28 -0.44
N PRO A 148 -0.53 -3.35 -0.39
CA PRO A 148 -1.19 -3.79 0.83
C PRO A 148 -0.17 -4.35 1.83
N LEU A 149 -0.54 -4.40 3.12
CA LEU A 149 0.37 -4.76 4.21
C LEU A 149 1.06 -6.12 4.03
N ASN A 150 0.43 -7.09 3.37
CA ASN A 150 1.02 -8.40 3.10
C ASN A 150 2.16 -8.38 2.06
N ARG A 151 2.33 -7.29 1.30
CA ARG A 151 3.31 -7.17 0.21
C ARG A 151 4.51 -6.28 0.53
N TYR A 152 4.57 -5.69 1.71
CA TYR A 152 5.73 -4.89 2.11
C TYR A 152 6.06 -5.03 3.58
N VAL A 153 7.27 -4.73 3.92
CA VAL A 153 7.78 -4.62 5.28
C VAL A 153 8.49 -3.30 5.46
N VAL A 154 8.45 -2.75 6.67
CA VAL A 154 9.08 -1.47 7.01
C VAL A 154 9.84 -1.61 8.32
N GLU A 155 11.04 -1.05 8.37
CA GLU A 155 11.78 -0.80 9.59
C GLU A 155 11.80 0.71 9.87
N ARG A 156 11.61 1.07 11.13
CA ARG A 156 11.63 2.46 11.60
C ARG A 156 12.61 2.64 12.74
N ASP A 157 13.14 3.85 12.86
CA ASP A 157 13.95 4.24 14.01
C ASP A 157 13.05 4.55 15.25
N GLY A 158 13.68 4.82 16.40
CA GLY A 158 12.98 5.18 17.62
C GLY A 158 12.12 6.46 17.53
N ASN A 159 12.37 7.32 16.55
CA ASN A 159 11.57 8.51 16.28
C ASN A 159 10.43 8.26 15.27
N GLY A 160 10.28 7.01 14.81
CA GLY A 160 9.28 6.65 13.83
C GLY A 160 9.65 6.96 12.36
N ASN A 161 10.86 7.46 12.09
CA ASN A 161 11.32 7.68 10.72
C ASN A 161 11.59 6.35 10.02
N VAL A 162 11.33 6.33 8.73
CA VAL A 162 11.56 5.15 7.91
C VAL A 162 13.05 4.97 7.65
N VAL A 163 13.59 3.83 8.04
CA VAL A 163 14.98 3.43 7.78
C VAL A 163 15.06 2.55 6.55
N GLU A 164 14.13 1.59 6.44
CA GLU A 164 14.16 0.60 5.39
C GLU A 164 12.74 0.17 5.01
N ILE A 165 12.53 -0.08 3.71
CA ILE A 165 11.31 -0.69 3.16
C ILE A 165 11.74 -1.81 2.22
N VAL A 166 11.07 -2.96 2.32
CA VAL A 166 11.21 -4.01 1.30
C VAL A 166 9.83 -4.40 0.80
N THR A 167 9.61 -4.33 -0.50
CA THR A 167 8.37 -4.78 -1.13
C THR A 167 8.59 -6.12 -1.83
N ARG A 168 7.53 -6.93 -1.91
CA ARG A 168 7.49 -8.17 -2.68
C ARG A 168 6.35 -8.12 -3.68
N GLU A 169 6.66 -8.42 -4.94
CA GLU A 169 5.69 -8.49 -6.03
C GLU A 169 5.88 -9.75 -6.84
N LYS A 170 4.79 -10.33 -7.30
CA LYS A 170 4.80 -11.44 -8.26
C LYS A 170 4.66 -10.88 -9.67
N ILE A 171 5.55 -11.24 -10.55
CA ILE A 171 5.55 -10.80 -11.95
C ILE A 171 5.76 -12.00 -12.84
N ASN A 172 5.11 -11.98 -14.02
CA ASN A 172 5.31 -13.01 -15.03
C ASN A 172 6.75 -12.97 -15.56
N LYS A 173 7.41 -14.13 -15.62
CA LYS A 173 8.81 -14.27 -16.08
C LYS A 173 8.98 -13.72 -17.50
N LYS A 174 7.97 -13.83 -18.37
CA LYS A 174 8.04 -13.31 -19.74
C LYS A 174 8.20 -11.79 -19.80
N LEU A 175 7.61 -11.06 -18.84
CA LEU A 175 7.73 -9.60 -18.78
C LEU A 175 9.12 -9.13 -18.33
N ILE A 176 9.84 -9.98 -17.63
CA ILE A 176 11.17 -9.66 -17.06
C ILE A 176 12.29 -10.29 -17.87
N ALA A 177 11.99 -11.19 -18.81
CA ALA A 177 13.02 -11.92 -19.59
C ALA A 177 14.06 -10.99 -20.24
N ASN A 178 13.64 -9.79 -20.64
CA ASN A 178 14.54 -8.78 -21.22
C ASN A 178 15.34 -7.97 -20.18
N LEU A 179 15.02 -8.10 -18.88
CA LEU A 179 15.68 -7.38 -17.78
C LEU A 179 16.62 -8.27 -16.98
N ILE A 180 16.44 -9.59 -17.05
CA ILE A 180 17.26 -10.57 -16.37
C ILE A 180 18.41 -10.97 -17.33
N PRO A 181 19.67 -10.83 -16.92
CA PRO A 181 20.79 -11.36 -17.69
C PRO A 181 20.64 -12.89 -17.92
N PRO A 182 21.00 -13.40 -19.11
CA PRO A 182 20.79 -14.81 -19.47
C PRO A 182 21.45 -15.81 -18.53
N ASP A 183 22.52 -15.41 -17.85
CA ASP A 183 23.24 -16.26 -16.87
C ASP A 183 22.47 -16.53 -15.57
N ILE A 184 21.40 -15.76 -15.29
CA ILE A 184 20.64 -15.81 -14.05
C ILE A 184 19.37 -16.65 -14.23
N GLY A 185 18.81 -16.67 -15.42
CA GLY A 185 17.57 -17.40 -15.73
C GLY A 185 17.69 -18.92 -15.75
N GLY A 186 18.90 -19.45 -15.76
CA GLY A 186 19.17 -20.90 -15.93
C GLY A 186 19.51 -21.70 -14.68
N LYS A 187 19.69 -21.09 -13.51
CA LYS A 187 20.21 -21.80 -12.33
C LYS A 187 19.17 -22.36 -11.35
N GLU A 188 17.90 -22.04 -11.47
CA GLU A 188 16.86 -22.60 -10.58
C GLU A 188 15.97 -23.68 -11.22
N THR A 189 16.29 -24.16 -12.43
CA THR A 189 15.52 -25.24 -13.09
C THR A 189 16.08 -26.65 -12.84
N SER A 190 17.09 -26.81 -11.96
CA SER A 190 17.71 -28.12 -11.73
C SER A 190 17.83 -28.51 -10.27
N ALA A 191 16.71 -28.53 -9.55
CA ALA A 191 16.61 -29.26 -8.30
C ALA A 191 15.16 -29.74 -8.11
N ASN A 192 14.93 -31.00 -8.51
CA ASN A 192 13.83 -31.86 -8.08
C ASN A 192 12.41 -31.41 -8.34
N GLU A 193 11.88 -31.65 -9.55
CA GLU A 193 10.48 -32.02 -9.73
C GLU A 193 10.32 -33.00 -10.88
N GLU A 194 10.63 -34.29 -10.64
CA GLU A 194 9.93 -35.39 -11.24
C GLU A 194 8.57 -35.49 -10.52
N GLY A 195 7.55 -34.88 -11.10
CA GLY A 195 6.20 -34.91 -10.57
C GLY A 195 5.21 -34.37 -11.61
N TYR A 196 4.48 -35.26 -12.25
CA TYR A 196 3.37 -35.01 -13.16
C TYR A 196 2.50 -33.82 -12.74
N GLY A 197 2.39 -32.79 -13.59
CA GLY A 197 1.43 -31.72 -13.43
C GLY A 197 1.88 -30.44 -14.12
N ASN A 198 1.50 -30.27 -15.38
CA ASN A 198 1.62 -29.03 -16.16
C ASN A 198 1.03 -27.83 -15.41
N SER A 199 1.84 -27.04 -14.79
CA SER A 199 1.70 -25.59 -14.71
C SER A 199 3.07 -25.04 -14.36
N GLU A 200 3.87 -24.73 -15.36
CA GLU A 200 5.00 -23.83 -15.24
C GLU A 200 4.46 -22.56 -14.56
N LYS A 201 4.77 -22.37 -13.29
CA LYS A 201 4.54 -21.10 -12.61
C LYS A 201 5.38 -20.08 -13.35
N GLU A 202 4.77 -19.43 -14.34
CA GLU A 202 5.41 -18.38 -15.14
C GLU A 202 5.70 -17.13 -14.29
N GLU A 203 5.47 -17.18 -12.99
CA GLU A 203 5.63 -16.06 -12.07
C GLU A 203 6.92 -16.17 -11.26
N CYS A 204 7.57 -15.04 -11.02
CA CYS A 204 8.68 -14.92 -10.08
C CYS A 204 8.48 -13.76 -9.13
N ASP A 205 9.11 -13.84 -7.97
CA ASP A 205 9.09 -12.77 -6.96
C ASP A 205 10.15 -11.73 -7.30
N ILE A 206 9.74 -10.46 -7.36
CA ILE A 206 10.61 -9.30 -7.37
C ILE A 206 10.57 -8.64 -6.01
N TYR A 207 11.74 -8.35 -5.47
CA TYR A 207 11.91 -7.60 -4.24
C TYR A 207 12.45 -6.22 -4.58
N THR A 208 11.77 -5.16 -4.12
CA THR A 208 12.33 -3.80 -4.17
C THR A 208 12.82 -3.44 -2.78
N HIS A 209 14.10 -3.15 -2.66
CA HIS A 209 14.76 -2.83 -1.42
C HIS A 209 15.10 -1.35 -1.38
N VAL A 210 14.48 -0.62 -0.47
CA VAL A 210 14.67 0.82 -0.25
C VAL A 210 15.38 1.01 1.08
N ARG A 211 16.49 1.73 1.10
CA ARG A 211 17.27 2.02 2.31
C ARG A 211 17.57 3.50 2.41
N ARG A 212 17.55 4.00 3.64
CA ARG A 212 18.01 5.34 3.95
C ARG A 212 19.54 5.32 4.16
N GLU A 213 20.23 6.08 3.33
CA GLU A 213 21.67 6.30 3.45
C GLU A 213 21.93 7.80 3.55
N ASN A 214 22.43 8.23 4.71
CA ASN A 214 22.59 9.66 5.03
C ASN A 214 21.27 10.43 4.87
N ASN A 215 21.22 11.43 3.97
CA ASN A 215 20.05 12.25 3.70
C ASN A 215 19.34 11.84 2.39
N ARG A 216 19.41 10.58 1.98
CA ARG A 216 18.81 10.06 0.75
C ARG A 216 18.23 8.67 0.96
N TYR A 217 17.18 8.35 0.20
CA TYR A 217 16.75 6.98 -0.01
C TYR A 217 17.37 6.46 -1.31
N ILE A 218 17.93 5.25 -1.24
CA ILE A 218 18.44 4.51 -2.37
C ILE A 218 17.66 3.22 -2.46
N TRP A 219 17.23 2.84 -3.67
CA TRP A 219 16.52 1.58 -3.88
C TRP A 219 16.97 0.88 -5.14
N HIS A 220 16.78 -0.43 -5.14
CA HIS A 220 17.03 -1.31 -6.26
C HIS A 220 16.04 -2.47 -6.23
N GLN A 221 15.91 -3.16 -7.35
CA GLN A 221 15.11 -4.38 -7.47
C GLN A 221 16.02 -5.59 -7.56
N GLU A 222 15.61 -6.67 -6.87
CA GLU A 222 16.28 -7.97 -6.89
C GLU A 222 15.33 -9.05 -7.39
N VAL A 223 15.84 -9.92 -8.27
CA VAL A 223 15.18 -11.13 -8.75
C VAL A 223 16.16 -12.28 -8.58
N TYR A 224 15.76 -13.38 -7.95
CA TYR A 224 16.63 -14.52 -7.64
C TYR A 224 17.93 -14.14 -6.92
N GLY A 225 17.89 -13.12 -6.06
CA GLY A 225 19.06 -12.63 -5.33
C GLY A 225 20.05 -11.77 -6.13
N ASN A 226 19.72 -11.45 -7.39
CA ASN A 226 20.54 -10.61 -8.24
C ASN A 226 19.90 -9.24 -8.44
N ILE A 227 20.69 -8.18 -8.31
CA ILE A 227 20.27 -6.80 -8.50
C ILE A 227 20.07 -6.52 -9.99
N LEU A 228 18.93 -5.95 -10.35
CA LEU A 228 18.68 -5.46 -11.70
C LEU A 228 19.37 -4.11 -11.89
N PRO A 229 20.42 -3.98 -12.75
CA PRO A 229 21.24 -2.77 -12.83
C PRO A 229 20.43 -1.50 -13.20
N LYS A 230 19.39 -1.64 -14.04
CA LYS A 230 18.54 -0.53 -14.49
C LYS A 230 17.51 -0.08 -13.44
N SER A 231 17.39 -0.78 -12.33
CA SER A 231 16.41 -0.49 -11.26
C SER A 231 16.98 0.41 -10.16
N ILE A 232 18.29 0.63 -10.14
CA ILE A 232 18.94 1.45 -9.11
C ILE A 232 18.52 2.90 -9.26
N SER A 233 17.93 3.45 -8.19
CA SER A 233 17.45 4.82 -8.16
C SER A 233 17.67 5.42 -6.78
N LYS A 234 17.61 6.76 -6.70
CA LYS A 234 17.81 7.51 -5.46
C LYS A 234 16.93 8.76 -5.43
N ALA A 235 16.52 9.18 -4.24
CA ALA A 235 15.84 10.45 -4.01
C ALA A 235 16.27 11.05 -2.66
N PRO A 236 16.22 12.38 -2.48
CA PRO A 236 16.34 13.00 -1.17
C PRO A 236 15.25 12.50 -0.22
N VAL A 237 15.50 12.57 1.10
CA VAL A 237 14.53 12.12 2.12
C VAL A 237 13.22 12.89 2.00
N ASP A 238 13.30 14.21 1.75
CA ASP A 238 12.15 15.11 1.69
C ASP A 238 11.25 14.93 0.46
N ILE A 239 11.77 14.29 -0.61
CA ILE A 239 11.05 14.05 -1.87
C ILE A 239 11.06 12.57 -2.24
N THR A 240 10.98 11.69 -1.24
CA THR A 240 10.92 10.25 -1.50
C THR A 240 9.60 9.86 -2.17
N PRO A 241 9.62 9.00 -3.22
CA PRO A 241 8.40 8.49 -3.81
C PRO A 241 7.74 7.36 -2.99
N TRP A 242 8.37 6.91 -1.91
CA TRP A 242 7.92 5.82 -1.05
C TRP A 242 7.24 6.36 0.19
N LEU A 243 5.92 6.19 0.30
CA LEU A 243 5.08 6.73 1.37
C LEU A 243 4.45 5.60 2.20
N PRO A 244 5.14 5.08 3.23
CA PRO A 244 4.57 4.11 4.15
C PRO A 244 3.68 4.83 5.19
N LEU A 245 2.38 4.81 4.93
CA LEU A 245 1.36 5.48 5.72
C LEU A 245 0.92 4.63 6.91
N ARG A 246 0.63 5.29 8.03
CA ARG A 246 0.04 4.72 9.24
C ARG A 246 -1.21 5.50 9.63
N PHE A 247 -2.27 4.81 10.07
CA PHE A 247 -3.51 5.47 10.50
C PHE A 247 -3.41 5.96 11.94
N ASN A 248 -3.36 5.04 12.91
CA ASN A 248 -3.08 5.36 14.30
C ASN A 248 -1.67 4.90 14.64
N THR A 249 -0.84 5.81 15.14
CA THR A 249 0.52 5.49 15.55
C THR A 249 0.57 5.24 17.05
N VAL A 250 1.29 4.20 17.45
CA VAL A 250 1.65 3.92 18.84
C VAL A 250 3.16 4.06 18.97
N ASP A 251 3.60 4.66 20.04
CA ASP A 251 5.02 4.85 20.29
C ASP A 251 5.75 3.51 20.37
N GLY A 252 6.91 3.43 19.72
CA GLY A 252 7.70 2.20 19.63
C GLY A 252 7.19 1.15 18.64
N GLU A 253 5.99 1.29 18.03
CA GLU A 253 5.49 0.35 17.03
C GLU A 253 5.90 0.77 15.60
N PRO A 254 6.46 -0.13 14.79
CA PRO A 254 6.84 0.17 13.40
C PRO A 254 5.63 0.29 12.48
N TYR A 255 4.48 -0.29 12.84
CA TYR A 255 3.24 -0.31 12.07
C TYR A 255 2.13 0.45 12.81
N GLY A 256 1.18 0.97 12.05
CA GLY A 256 -0.01 1.64 12.58
C GLY A 256 -1.14 0.65 12.90
N ARG A 257 -2.10 1.11 13.69
CA ARG A 257 -3.31 0.37 14.06
C ARG A 257 -4.52 0.88 13.30
N GLY A 258 -5.33 -0.03 12.75
CA GLY A 258 -6.56 0.29 12.04
C GLY A 258 -7.69 0.71 12.98
N ARG A 259 -8.64 1.48 12.44
CA ARG A 259 -9.83 1.88 13.19
C ARG A 259 -10.73 0.67 13.53
N VAL A 260 -10.84 -0.30 12.62
CA VAL A 260 -11.67 -1.49 12.79
C VAL A 260 -11.22 -2.31 14.00
N GLY A 261 -9.91 -2.37 14.30
CA GLY A 261 -9.39 -3.09 15.45
C GLY A 261 -10.00 -2.66 16.79
N GLN A 262 -10.43 -1.40 16.90
CA GLN A 262 -11.07 -0.86 18.11
C GLN A 262 -12.49 -1.41 18.32
N PHE A 263 -13.15 -1.87 17.27
CA PHE A 263 -14.54 -2.36 17.28
C PHE A 263 -14.63 -3.85 16.93
N ILE A 264 -13.50 -4.56 16.89
CA ILE A 264 -13.45 -5.94 16.41
C ILE A 264 -14.28 -6.89 17.29
N GLY A 265 -14.36 -6.61 18.59
CA GLY A 265 -15.19 -7.37 19.53
C GLY A 265 -16.69 -7.24 19.21
N ASP A 266 -17.15 -6.03 18.97
CA ASP A 266 -18.55 -5.76 18.64
C ASP A 266 -18.91 -6.36 17.27
N LEU A 267 -18.01 -6.27 16.29
CA LEU A 267 -18.22 -6.88 14.97
C LEU A 267 -18.27 -8.41 15.05
N LYS A 268 -17.42 -9.05 15.87
CA LYS A 268 -17.47 -10.50 16.10
C LYS A 268 -18.77 -10.94 16.76
N SER A 269 -19.25 -10.19 17.75
CA SER A 269 -20.52 -10.45 18.41
C SER A 269 -21.71 -10.32 17.46
N LEU A 270 -21.69 -9.25 16.63
CA LEU A 270 -22.71 -9.04 15.62
C LEU A 270 -22.70 -10.11 14.53
N GLU A 271 -21.53 -10.56 14.10
CA GLU A 271 -21.33 -11.63 13.13
C GLU A 271 -21.96 -12.94 13.64
N ALA A 272 -21.62 -13.35 14.87
CA ALA A 272 -22.14 -14.56 15.48
C ALA A 272 -23.67 -14.50 15.68
N LEU A 273 -24.19 -13.36 16.12
CA LEU A 273 -25.63 -13.16 16.31
C LEU A 273 -26.37 -13.22 14.99
N SER A 274 -25.87 -12.54 13.95
CA SER A 274 -26.49 -12.53 12.61
C SER A 274 -26.53 -13.93 12.01
N GLN A 275 -25.45 -14.69 12.14
CA GLN A 275 -25.38 -16.09 11.71
C GLN A 275 -26.40 -16.93 12.44
N ALA A 276 -26.46 -16.86 13.78
CA ALA A 276 -27.38 -17.65 14.59
C ALA A 276 -28.86 -17.35 14.26
N ILE A 277 -29.21 -16.10 14.00
CA ILE A 277 -30.58 -15.70 13.61
C ILE A 277 -30.94 -16.30 12.25
N VAL A 278 -30.08 -16.22 11.26
CA VAL A 278 -30.35 -16.72 9.90
C VAL A 278 -30.46 -18.23 9.91
N GLU A 279 -29.51 -18.93 10.55
CA GLU A 279 -29.49 -20.40 10.64
C GLU A 279 -30.69 -20.92 11.45
N GLY A 280 -31.01 -20.28 12.58
CA GLY A 280 -32.17 -20.62 13.40
C GLY A 280 -33.50 -20.42 12.67
N SER A 281 -33.65 -19.30 11.94
CA SER A 281 -34.82 -19.04 11.11
C SER A 281 -34.96 -20.05 9.97
N ALA A 282 -33.83 -20.41 9.31
CA ALA A 282 -33.83 -21.43 8.26
C ALA A 282 -34.18 -22.83 8.78
N ALA A 283 -33.75 -23.17 10.00
CA ALA A 283 -34.11 -24.43 10.65
C ALA A 283 -35.60 -24.47 11.01
N ALA A 284 -36.14 -23.38 11.57
CA ALA A 284 -37.56 -23.26 11.91
C ALA A 284 -38.49 -23.32 10.68
N ALA A 285 -38.04 -22.82 9.53
CA ALA A 285 -38.79 -22.86 8.29
C ALA A 285 -38.83 -24.25 7.61
N LYS A 286 -38.02 -25.21 8.06
CA LYS A 286 -37.97 -26.60 7.54
C LYS A 286 -38.85 -27.58 8.33
N VAL A 287 -39.45 -27.14 9.43
CA VAL A 287 -40.44 -27.88 10.23
C VAL A 287 -41.86 -27.53 9.79
#